data_10ce20e63f893efcdde9f2d4eabeaed2
#
_entry.id   10ce20e63f893efcdde9f2d4eabeaed2
#
_cell.length_a   1.000
_cell.length_b   1.000
_cell.length_c   1.000
_cell.angle_alpha   90.00
_cell.angle_beta   90.00
_cell.angle_gamma   90.00
#
_symmetry.space_group_name_H-M   'P 1'
#
loop_
_entity.id
_entity.type
_entity.pdbx_description
1 polymer ?
#
loop_
_entity_poly.entity_id
_entity_poly.type
_entity_poly.pdbx_seq_one_letter_code
_entity_poly.pdbx_strand_id
1 'polypeptide(L)'
;MDCIFCKIANKEIPTQAVYEDDMVIAFNDLEPQAPVHVLVIPKKHIASLLATTAEDKELLAHITCEVIPMLAKKLNIAETGFRTVANTGEEGGQTVQHLHFHLLGGRSMQWPPGW
;
A
#
# COMPACT_ATOMS: atom_id res chain seq x y z
N MET A 1 7.48 -19.29 4.97
CA MET A 1 7.35 -18.44 3.80
C MET A 1 8.22 -17.20 3.96
N ASP A 2 9.10 -16.96 3.02
CA ASP A 2 10.05 -15.85 3.09
C ASP A 2 9.48 -14.58 2.47
N CYS A 3 8.38 -14.09 3.03
CA CYS A 3 7.77 -12.85 2.59
C CYS A 3 8.04 -11.77 3.62
N ILE A 4 8.79 -10.73 3.21
CA ILE A 4 9.14 -9.64 4.12
C ILE A 4 7.88 -8.91 4.64
N PHE A 5 6.85 -8.77 3.79
CA PHE A 5 5.62 -8.10 4.22
C PHE A 5 4.78 -8.99 5.16
N CYS A 6 4.82 -10.31 4.97
CA CYS A 6 4.22 -11.21 5.96
C CYS A 6 4.92 -11.08 7.32
N LYS A 7 6.23 -10.95 7.31
CA LYS A 7 7.01 -10.77 8.55
C LYS A 7 6.67 -9.45 9.23
N ILE A 8 6.48 -8.39 8.46
CA ILE A 8 6.05 -7.10 9.00
C ILE A 8 4.64 -7.22 9.59
N ALA A 9 3.71 -7.84 8.85
CA ALA A 9 2.33 -8.01 9.30
C ALA A 9 2.23 -8.86 10.56
N ASN A 10 3.10 -9.84 10.71
CA ASN A 10 3.13 -10.75 11.86
C ASN A 10 4.02 -10.25 13.01
N LYS A 11 4.55 -9.02 12.90
CA LYS A 11 5.41 -8.41 13.93
C LYS A 11 6.74 -9.13 14.13
N GLU A 12 7.19 -9.91 13.16
CA GLU A 12 8.49 -10.56 13.20
C GLU A 12 9.64 -9.60 12.90
N ILE A 13 9.33 -8.54 12.14
CA ILE A 13 10.26 -7.44 11.87
C ILE A 13 9.66 -6.18 12.50
N PRO A 14 10.39 -5.50 13.39
CA PRO A 14 9.92 -4.26 13.98
C PRO A 14 9.70 -3.21 12.88
N THR A 15 8.49 -2.66 12.83
CA THR A 15 8.13 -1.64 11.84
C THR A 15 7.20 -0.65 12.52
N GLN A 16 7.51 0.64 12.37
CA GLN A 16 6.65 1.68 12.88
C GLN A 16 5.45 1.85 11.93
N ALA A 17 4.28 1.44 12.39
CA ALA A 17 3.06 1.56 11.59
C ALA A 17 2.54 2.99 11.59
N VAL A 18 2.18 3.48 10.41
CA VAL A 18 1.42 4.72 10.25
C VAL A 18 -0.04 4.45 10.64
N TYR A 19 -0.52 3.25 10.35
CA TYR A 19 -1.85 2.78 10.67
C TYR A 19 -1.87 1.26 10.70
N GLU A 20 -2.70 0.69 11.54
CA GLU A 20 -2.86 -0.76 11.61
C GLU A 20 -4.24 -1.10 12.15
N ASP A 21 -4.85 -2.14 11.57
CA ASP A 21 -6.07 -2.75 12.09
C ASP A 21 -5.99 -4.27 11.88
N ASP A 22 -7.11 -4.97 12.05
CA ASP A 22 -7.14 -6.42 11.92
C ASP A 22 -6.84 -6.93 10.52
N MET A 23 -7.07 -6.11 9.51
CA MET A 23 -6.99 -6.50 8.10
C MET A 23 -5.74 -6.01 7.40
N VAL A 24 -5.22 -4.85 7.81
CA VAL A 24 -4.13 -4.18 7.09
C VAL A 24 -3.12 -3.56 8.05
N ILE A 25 -1.93 -3.28 7.50
CA ILE A 25 -0.94 -2.44 8.14
C ILE A 25 -0.37 -1.49 7.09
N ALA A 26 -0.12 -0.26 7.49
CA ALA A 26 0.46 0.77 6.63
C ALA A 26 1.73 1.30 7.28
N PHE A 27 2.77 1.50 6.48
CA PHE A 27 4.07 1.99 6.95
C PHE A 27 4.78 2.78 5.87
N ASN A 28 5.71 3.64 6.26
CA ASN A 28 6.45 4.45 5.31
C ASN A 28 7.39 3.59 4.47
N ASP A 29 7.46 3.90 3.16
CA ASP A 29 8.44 3.28 2.28
C ASP A 29 9.83 3.72 2.70
N LEU A 30 10.79 2.79 2.73
CA LEU A 30 12.18 3.08 3.12
C LEU A 30 12.92 3.91 2.09
N GLU A 31 12.46 3.88 0.83
CA GLU A 31 13.03 4.68 -0.26
C GLU A 31 11.92 5.56 -0.86
N PRO A 32 11.48 6.58 -0.11
CA PRO A 32 10.32 7.36 -0.55
C PRO A 32 10.59 8.12 -1.84
N GLN A 33 9.61 8.10 -2.73
CA GLN A 33 9.66 8.78 -4.02
C GLN A 33 8.86 10.08 -4.00
N ALA A 34 8.29 10.44 -2.86
CA ALA A 34 7.52 11.66 -2.64
C ALA A 34 7.58 12.01 -1.16
N PRO A 35 7.26 13.25 -0.76
CA PRO A 35 7.22 13.63 0.65
C PRO A 35 6.33 12.73 1.50
N VAL A 36 5.22 12.24 0.91
CA VAL A 36 4.42 11.17 1.51
C VAL A 36 4.53 9.97 0.60
N HIS A 37 5.03 8.86 1.10
CA HIS A 37 5.08 7.61 0.38
C HIS A 37 4.86 6.47 1.38
N VAL A 38 3.62 6.00 1.45
CA VAL A 38 3.17 4.99 2.40
C VAL A 38 2.79 3.73 1.64
N LEU A 39 3.14 2.59 2.19
CA LEU A 39 2.71 1.29 1.70
C LEU A 39 1.56 0.79 2.56
N VAL A 40 0.47 0.38 1.91
CA VAL A 40 -0.67 -0.23 2.59
C VAL A 40 -0.72 -1.69 2.15
N ILE A 41 -0.59 -2.60 3.09
CA ILE A 41 -0.58 -4.04 2.79
C ILE A 41 -1.68 -4.76 3.55
N PRO A 42 -2.31 -5.78 2.94
CA PRO A 42 -3.15 -6.69 3.71
C PRO A 42 -2.29 -7.58 4.59
N LYS A 43 -2.81 -7.94 5.76
CA LYS A 43 -2.15 -8.92 6.63
C LYS A 43 -2.22 -10.32 6.04
N LYS A 44 -3.31 -10.61 5.33
CA LYS A 44 -3.43 -11.85 4.54
C LYS A 44 -2.43 -11.82 3.40
N HIS A 45 -1.70 -12.91 3.19
CA HIS A 45 -0.78 -13.00 2.05
C HIS A 45 -1.56 -13.22 0.77
N ILE A 46 -1.53 -12.22 -0.11
CA ILE A 46 -2.08 -12.28 -1.47
C ILE A 46 -0.93 -11.79 -2.35
N ALA A 47 -0.57 -12.55 -3.38
CA ALA A 47 0.63 -12.21 -4.15
C ALA A 47 0.50 -10.89 -4.91
N SER A 48 -0.68 -10.62 -5.50
CA SER A 48 -0.92 -9.42 -6.30
C SER A 48 -2.42 -9.25 -6.52
N LEU A 49 -2.82 -8.17 -7.20
CA LEU A 49 -4.22 -8.00 -7.60
C LEU A 49 -4.71 -9.16 -8.45
N LEU A 50 -3.85 -9.73 -9.29
CA LEU A 50 -4.23 -10.86 -10.14
C LEU A 50 -4.62 -12.11 -9.32
N ALA A 51 -4.07 -12.25 -8.13
CA ALA A 51 -4.33 -13.37 -7.25
C ALA A 51 -5.55 -13.19 -6.35
N THR A 52 -6.21 -12.04 -6.39
CA THR A 52 -7.41 -11.79 -5.59
C THR A 52 -8.59 -12.60 -6.11
N THR A 53 -9.51 -12.91 -5.22
CA THR A 53 -10.75 -13.63 -5.53
C THR A 53 -11.94 -12.86 -4.96
N ALA A 54 -13.15 -13.39 -5.18
CA ALA A 54 -14.35 -12.81 -4.60
C ALA A 54 -14.31 -12.73 -3.08
N GLU A 55 -13.54 -13.61 -2.43
CA GLU A 55 -13.37 -13.59 -0.98
C GLU A 55 -12.63 -12.36 -0.49
N ASP A 56 -11.89 -11.68 -1.37
CA ASP A 56 -11.07 -10.53 -1.02
C ASP A 56 -11.78 -9.20 -1.23
N LYS A 57 -13.04 -9.22 -1.63
CA LYS A 57 -13.79 -7.98 -1.93
C LYS A 57 -13.85 -7.03 -0.75
N GLU A 58 -14.16 -7.54 0.45
CA GLU A 58 -14.26 -6.70 1.64
C GLU A 58 -12.91 -6.10 2.00
N LEU A 59 -11.85 -6.88 1.87
CA LEU A 59 -10.49 -6.42 2.14
C LEU A 59 -10.10 -5.31 1.18
N LEU A 60 -10.34 -5.49 -0.12
CA LEU A 60 -10.00 -4.49 -1.11
C LEU A 60 -10.83 -3.22 -0.95
N ALA A 61 -12.13 -3.38 -0.66
CA ALA A 61 -13.00 -2.24 -0.37
C ALA A 61 -12.52 -1.49 0.87
N HIS A 62 -12.10 -2.20 1.91
CA HIS A 62 -11.56 -1.61 3.11
C HIS A 62 -10.31 -0.77 2.81
N ILE A 63 -9.39 -1.32 2.02
CA ILE A 63 -8.17 -0.60 1.62
C ILE A 63 -8.50 0.65 0.81
N THR A 64 -9.31 0.50 -0.25
CA THR A 64 -9.51 1.57 -1.24
C THR A 64 -10.55 2.60 -0.82
N CYS A 65 -11.58 2.18 -0.07
CA CYS A 65 -12.70 3.05 0.29
C CYS A 65 -12.59 3.61 1.71
N GLU A 66 -11.78 3.00 2.57
CA GLU A 66 -11.67 3.40 3.98
C GLU A 66 -10.27 3.80 4.37
N VAL A 67 -9.30 2.90 4.21
CA VAL A 67 -7.93 3.14 4.71
C VAL A 67 -7.21 4.23 3.92
N ILE A 68 -7.18 4.13 2.60
CA ILE A 68 -6.48 5.12 1.78
C ILE A 68 -7.08 6.52 1.93
N PRO A 69 -8.42 6.70 1.83
CA PRO A 69 -8.99 8.04 2.08
C PRO A 69 -8.69 8.59 3.48
N MET A 70 -8.74 7.75 4.49
CA MET A 70 -8.43 8.16 5.86
C MET A 70 -6.97 8.59 5.99
N LEU A 71 -6.04 7.82 5.42
CA LEU A 71 -4.62 8.16 5.43
C LEU A 71 -4.34 9.45 4.67
N ALA A 72 -5.01 9.66 3.53
CA ALA A 72 -4.85 10.89 2.76
C ALA A 72 -5.22 12.11 3.60
N LYS A 73 -6.29 12.02 4.37
CA LYS A 73 -6.70 13.11 5.27
C LYS A 73 -5.73 13.28 6.42
N LYS A 74 -5.34 12.19 7.05
CA LYS A 74 -4.40 12.20 8.18
C LYS A 74 -3.04 12.78 7.79
N LEU A 75 -2.57 12.50 6.58
CA LEU A 75 -1.26 12.92 6.10
C LEU A 75 -1.30 14.22 5.30
N ASN A 76 -2.45 14.89 5.27
CA ASN A 76 -2.65 16.20 4.64
C ASN A 76 -2.39 16.23 3.13
N ILE A 77 -2.75 15.16 2.43
CA ILE A 77 -2.64 15.09 0.98
C ILE A 77 -4.01 14.94 0.29
N ALA A 78 -5.10 14.99 1.07
CA ALA A 78 -6.44 14.80 0.51
C ALA A 78 -6.86 15.97 -0.38
N GLU A 79 -6.60 17.22 0.03
CA GLU A 79 -7.03 18.38 -0.74
C GLU A 79 -6.20 18.61 -2.01
N THR A 80 -4.90 18.43 -1.91
CA THR A 80 -4.00 18.64 -3.06
C THR A 80 -3.99 17.46 -4.01
N GLY A 81 -4.38 16.29 -3.51
CA GLY A 81 -4.43 15.08 -4.33
C GLY A 81 -3.25 14.16 -4.09
N PHE A 82 -3.42 12.95 -4.54
CA PHE A 82 -2.43 11.90 -4.34
C PHE A 82 -2.55 10.86 -5.45
N ARG A 83 -1.56 9.99 -5.53
CA ARG A 83 -1.58 8.86 -6.47
C ARG A 83 -1.51 7.55 -5.69
N THR A 84 -2.29 6.57 -6.13
CA THR A 84 -2.18 5.21 -5.63
C THR A 84 -1.70 4.30 -6.74
N VAL A 85 -0.81 3.38 -6.40
CA VAL A 85 -0.24 2.45 -7.38
C VAL A 85 -0.22 1.05 -6.77
N ALA A 86 -0.69 0.07 -7.53
CA ALA A 86 -0.55 -1.34 -7.19
C ALA A 86 0.08 -2.04 -8.39
N ASN A 87 1.30 -2.46 -8.25
CA ASN A 87 2.04 -3.12 -9.32
C ASN A 87 1.77 -4.61 -9.32
N THR A 88 1.64 -5.20 -10.49
CA THR A 88 1.45 -6.64 -10.67
C THR A 88 2.44 -7.17 -11.69
N GLY A 89 3.21 -8.16 -11.27
CA GLY A 89 4.11 -8.89 -12.17
C GLY A 89 5.36 -8.11 -12.57
N GLU A 90 6.18 -8.75 -13.37
CA GLU A 90 7.49 -8.20 -13.77
C GLU A 90 7.35 -6.91 -14.58
N GLU A 91 6.50 -6.91 -15.60
CA GLU A 91 6.31 -5.71 -16.42
C GLU A 91 5.61 -4.58 -15.68
N GLY A 92 4.87 -4.90 -14.63
CA GLY A 92 4.27 -3.89 -13.75
C GLY A 92 5.23 -3.34 -12.71
N GLY A 93 6.44 -3.91 -12.61
CA GLY A 93 7.44 -3.44 -11.66
C GLY A 93 7.23 -3.91 -10.23
N GLN A 94 6.52 -5.02 -10.05
CA GLN A 94 6.29 -5.57 -8.71
C GLN A 94 7.58 -6.21 -8.18
N THR A 95 8.10 -5.68 -7.09
CA THR A 95 9.35 -6.16 -6.50
C THR A 95 9.15 -7.10 -5.32
N VAL A 96 8.03 -6.97 -4.60
CA VAL A 96 7.68 -7.86 -3.49
C VAL A 96 6.39 -8.59 -3.84
N GLN A 97 6.40 -9.91 -3.74
CA GLN A 97 5.26 -10.76 -4.11
C GLN A 97 4.25 -10.89 -2.97
N HIS A 98 3.79 -9.75 -2.50
CA HIS A 98 2.74 -9.57 -1.52
C HIS A 98 2.05 -8.27 -1.88
N LEU A 99 0.75 -8.33 -2.16
CA LEU A 99 -0.03 -7.18 -2.60
C LEU A 99 0.24 -5.96 -1.71
N HIS A 100 0.55 -4.85 -2.34
CA HIS A 100 0.73 -3.59 -1.63
C HIS A 100 0.32 -2.43 -2.51
N PHE A 101 -0.25 -1.42 -1.87
CA PHE A 101 -0.65 -0.19 -2.52
C PHE A 101 0.32 0.89 -2.09
N HIS A 102 0.93 1.58 -3.07
CA HIS A 102 1.69 2.79 -2.79
C HIS A 102 0.72 3.95 -2.70
N LEU A 103 0.86 4.76 -1.68
CA LEU A 103 0.14 6.01 -1.53
C LEU A 103 1.17 7.13 -1.56
N LEU A 104 1.14 7.94 -2.60
CA LEU A 104 2.14 8.99 -2.83
C LEU A 104 1.47 10.36 -2.92
N GLY A 105 2.05 11.32 -2.24
CA GLY A 105 1.54 12.68 -2.25
C GLY A 105 2.58 13.69 -1.79
N GLY A 106 2.19 14.95 -1.75
CA GLY A 106 3.06 16.02 -1.32
C GLY A 106 3.86 16.65 -2.45
N ARG A 107 3.68 16.20 -3.68
CA ARG A 107 4.23 16.84 -4.90
C ARG A 107 3.36 16.47 -6.08
N SER A 108 3.53 17.21 -7.18
CA SER A 108 2.81 16.90 -8.41
C SER A 108 3.38 15.63 -9.06
N MET A 109 2.47 14.76 -9.45
CA MET A 109 2.82 13.55 -10.20
C MET A 109 2.78 13.86 -11.68
N GLN A 110 3.58 13.14 -12.45
CA GLN A 110 3.68 13.36 -13.88
C GLN A 110 2.75 12.41 -14.65
N TRP A 111 2.49 12.76 -15.90
CA TRP A 111 1.79 11.91 -16.85
C TRP A 111 2.64 11.80 -18.13
N PRO A 112 2.93 10.62 -18.69
CA PRO A 112 2.39 9.29 -18.30
C PRO A 112 2.77 8.87 -16.87
N PRO A 113 2.00 7.92 -16.27
CA PRO A 113 2.25 7.51 -14.89
C PRO A 113 3.65 6.91 -14.71
N GLY A 114 4.28 7.35 -13.69
CA GLY A 114 5.56 7.02 -13.14
C GLY A 114 5.60 7.85 -11.88
N TRP A 115 6.60 7.84 -11.10
CA TRP A 115 6.46 8.76 -9.98
C TRP A 115 6.95 10.19 -10.35
#